data_042ef05092e38da01daeae94352bb3ec
#
_entry.id   042ef05092e38da01daeae94352bb3ec
#
_cell.length_a   1.000
_cell.length_b   1.000
_cell.length_c   1.000
_cell.angle_alpha   90.00
_cell.angle_beta   90.00
_cell.angle_gamma   90.00
#
_symmetry.space_group_name_H-M   'P 1'
#
loop_
_entity.id
_entity.type
_entity.pdbx_description
1 polymer ?
#
loop_
_entity_poly.entity_id
_entity_poly.type
_entity_poly.pdbx_seq_one_letter_code
_entity_poly.pdbx_strand_id
1 'polypeptide(L)'
;MKITEYKKKDGSVVYRSSVYLGIDTVTGKKVKTTISDRTKNRLKSKAVQAKVEFEKNGSTVTKTVNVTTYQELTELWLENYCHTVKHSTLIGAKNNIKKYLLPAFGDYKLDKLTPPIIQHQVNQWAIDYNQLGKGYQQYNQLHALNKRILSYAVSLQVIAS
;
A
#
# COMPACT_ATOMS: atom_id res chain seq x y z
N MET A 1 18.43 -28.00 -5.71
CA MET A 1 16.95 -28.09 -5.70
C MET A 1 16.56 -29.54 -6.00
N LYS A 2 15.90 -30.22 -5.05
CA LYS A 2 15.43 -31.60 -5.24
C LYS A 2 14.04 -31.55 -5.93
N ILE A 3 13.93 -32.13 -7.11
CA ILE A 3 12.67 -32.19 -7.86
C ILE A 3 12.08 -33.57 -7.69
N THR A 4 10.84 -33.64 -7.24
CA THR A 4 10.06 -34.89 -7.12
C THR A 4 8.95 -34.90 -8.16
N GLU A 5 8.73 -36.06 -8.75
CA GLU A 5 7.63 -36.31 -9.66
C GLU A 5 6.40 -36.74 -8.86
N TYR A 6 5.26 -36.13 -9.17
CA TYR A 6 3.99 -36.41 -8.51
C TYR A 6 2.91 -36.69 -9.56
N LYS A 7 2.28 -37.86 -9.48
CA LYS A 7 1.17 -38.24 -10.34
C LYS A 7 -0.13 -37.88 -9.68
N LYS A 8 -0.93 -37.03 -10.33
CA LYS A 8 -2.25 -36.62 -9.83
C LYS A 8 -3.29 -37.75 -10.03
N LYS A 9 -4.46 -37.61 -9.37
CA LYS A 9 -5.58 -38.54 -9.48
C LYS A 9 -6.13 -38.66 -10.90
N ASP A 10 -5.99 -37.62 -11.72
CA ASP A 10 -6.36 -37.56 -13.14
C ASP A 10 -5.34 -38.22 -14.10
N GLY A 11 -4.29 -38.84 -13.55
CA GLY A 11 -3.20 -39.43 -14.31
C GLY A 11 -2.14 -38.48 -14.82
N SER A 12 -2.31 -37.17 -14.70
CA SER A 12 -1.33 -36.18 -15.14
C SER A 12 -0.11 -36.13 -14.19
N VAL A 13 1.06 -35.97 -14.81
CA VAL A 13 2.35 -35.85 -14.06
C VAL A 13 2.69 -34.40 -13.85
N VAL A 14 3.07 -34.04 -12.62
CA VAL A 14 3.60 -32.74 -12.26
C VAL A 14 4.90 -32.89 -11.48
N TYR A 15 5.83 -31.99 -11.70
CA TYR A 15 7.06 -31.88 -10.95
C TYR A 15 6.86 -30.90 -9.79
N ARG A 16 7.32 -31.27 -8.60
CA ARG A 16 7.23 -30.46 -7.38
C ARG A 16 8.60 -30.30 -6.76
N SER A 17 8.85 -29.14 -6.21
CA SER A 17 10.06 -28.88 -5.43
C SER A 17 9.78 -27.88 -4.30
N SER A 18 10.43 -28.10 -3.17
CA SER A 18 10.53 -27.11 -2.11
C SER A 18 11.73 -26.20 -2.37
N VAL A 19 11.50 -24.90 -2.41
CA VAL A 19 12.52 -23.88 -2.66
C VAL A 19 12.70 -23.05 -1.38
N TYR A 20 13.93 -22.98 -0.93
CA TYR A 20 14.31 -22.07 0.14
C TYR A 20 14.46 -20.66 -0.43
N LEU A 21 13.75 -19.69 0.12
CA LEU A 21 13.74 -18.30 -0.35
C LEU A 21 14.77 -17.45 0.42
N GLY A 22 14.91 -17.67 1.72
CA GLY A 22 15.79 -16.89 2.58
C GLY A 22 15.33 -16.89 4.03
N ILE A 23 15.83 -15.93 4.81
CA ILE A 23 15.38 -15.63 6.16
C ILE A 23 14.46 -14.41 6.06
N ASP A 24 13.28 -14.51 6.67
CA ASP A 24 12.33 -13.41 6.76
C ASP A 24 12.89 -12.31 7.66
N THR A 25 13.01 -11.08 7.12
CA THR A 25 13.61 -9.94 7.84
C THR A 25 12.75 -9.46 9.01
N VAL A 26 11.44 -9.72 8.99
CA VAL A 26 10.49 -9.31 10.03
C VAL A 26 10.43 -10.34 11.15
N THR A 27 10.39 -11.63 10.81
CA THR A 27 10.16 -12.71 11.79
C THR A 27 11.43 -13.48 12.17
N GLY A 28 12.54 -13.31 11.43
CA GLY A 28 13.80 -14.05 11.59
C GLY A 28 13.70 -15.54 11.21
N LYS A 29 12.57 -15.99 10.66
CA LYS A 29 12.33 -17.40 10.35
C LYS A 29 12.78 -17.76 8.94
N LYS A 30 13.20 -19.02 8.75
CA LYS A 30 13.53 -19.56 7.43
C LYS A 30 12.25 -19.72 6.59
N VAL A 31 12.22 -19.08 5.41
CA VAL A 31 11.11 -19.15 4.48
C VAL A 31 11.38 -20.18 3.40
N LYS A 32 10.41 -21.09 3.21
CA LYS A 32 10.41 -22.08 2.13
C LYS A 32 9.05 -22.02 1.43
N THR A 33 9.05 -22.16 0.12
CA THR A 33 7.82 -22.30 -0.67
C THR A 33 7.86 -23.58 -1.47
N THR A 34 6.68 -24.17 -1.71
CA THR A 34 6.53 -25.36 -2.55
C THR A 34 5.94 -24.94 -3.88
N ILE A 35 6.67 -25.22 -4.95
CA ILE A 35 6.25 -24.91 -6.31
C ILE A 35 6.02 -26.21 -7.09
N SER A 36 5.08 -26.15 -8.03
CA SER A 36 4.80 -27.27 -8.94
C SER A 36 4.57 -26.77 -10.37
N ASP A 37 4.98 -27.58 -11.35
CA ASP A 37 4.72 -27.31 -12.75
C ASP A 37 4.71 -28.63 -13.55
N ARG A 38 4.15 -28.58 -14.77
CA ARG A 38 4.10 -29.73 -15.69
C ARG A 38 5.46 -30.06 -16.32
N THR A 39 6.41 -29.11 -16.32
CA THR A 39 7.74 -29.29 -16.90
C THR A 39 8.83 -28.87 -15.92
N LYS A 40 9.96 -29.61 -15.91
CA LYS A 40 11.12 -29.31 -15.06
C LYS A 40 11.71 -27.93 -15.35
N ASN A 41 11.71 -27.48 -16.61
CA ASN A 41 12.27 -26.17 -16.98
C ASN A 41 11.43 -25.01 -16.43
N ARG A 42 10.09 -25.08 -16.59
CA ARG A 42 9.18 -24.08 -16.00
C ARG A 42 9.24 -24.08 -14.49
N LEU A 43 9.39 -25.25 -13.86
CA LEU A 43 9.57 -25.33 -12.41
C LEU A 43 10.84 -24.58 -11.95
N LYS A 44 11.96 -24.74 -12.68
CA LYS A 44 13.21 -24.00 -12.38
C LYS A 44 13.02 -22.48 -12.54
N SER A 45 12.37 -22.04 -13.63
CA SER A 45 12.06 -20.61 -13.83
C SER A 45 11.20 -20.04 -12.72
N LYS A 46 10.13 -20.76 -12.32
CA LYS A 46 9.29 -20.36 -11.17
C LYS A 46 10.08 -20.29 -9.85
N ALA A 47 11.04 -21.18 -9.66
CA ALA A 47 11.88 -21.13 -8.45
C ALA A 47 12.75 -19.87 -8.41
N VAL A 48 13.29 -19.45 -9.53
CA VAL A 48 14.06 -18.19 -9.64
C VAL A 48 13.14 -17.00 -9.42
N GLN A 49 11.97 -16.98 -10.07
CA GLN A 49 10.99 -15.91 -9.90
C GLN A 49 10.56 -15.76 -8.45
N ALA A 50 10.24 -16.85 -7.75
CA ALA A 50 9.85 -16.82 -6.36
C ALA A 50 10.94 -16.24 -5.43
N LYS A 51 12.23 -16.47 -5.73
CA LYS A 51 13.34 -15.84 -4.99
C LYS A 51 13.42 -14.34 -5.27
N VAL A 52 13.35 -13.94 -6.54
CA VAL A 52 13.39 -12.53 -6.94
C VAL A 52 12.21 -11.76 -6.34
N GLU A 53 11.00 -12.34 -6.33
CA GLU A 53 9.83 -11.74 -5.71
C GLU A 53 10.00 -11.58 -4.20
N PHE A 54 10.55 -12.60 -3.53
CA PHE A 54 10.85 -12.53 -2.10
C PHE A 54 11.85 -11.42 -1.79
N GLU A 55 12.93 -11.30 -2.56
CA GLU A 55 13.93 -10.24 -2.41
C GLU A 55 13.34 -8.85 -2.69
N LYS A 56 12.54 -8.71 -3.74
CA LYS A 56 11.81 -7.46 -4.05
C LYS A 56 10.85 -7.03 -2.96
N ASN A 57 10.24 -8.00 -2.25
CA ASN A 57 9.37 -7.75 -1.10
C ASN A 57 10.15 -7.49 0.21
N GLY A 58 11.43 -7.11 0.12
CA GLY A 58 12.26 -6.83 1.31
C GLY A 58 12.64 -8.08 2.10
N SER A 59 12.73 -9.24 1.44
CA SER A 59 13.04 -10.54 2.06
C SER A 59 12.08 -10.90 3.19
N THR A 60 10.79 -10.64 3.02
CA THR A 60 9.73 -11.03 3.96
C THR A 60 8.53 -11.65 3.22
N VAL A 61 7.82 -12.54 3.90
CA VAL A 61 6.51 -13.06 3.43
C VAL A 61 5.36 -12.12 3.79
N THR A 62 5.58 -11.19 4.69
CA THR A 62 4.62 -10.14 5.02
C THR A 62 4.49 -9.22 3.80
N LYS A 63 3.27 -9.02 3.32
CA LYS A 63 3.05 -8.08 2.24
C LYS A 63 3.45 -6.70 2.69
N THR A 64 4.52 -6.16 2.12
CA THR A 64 4.84 -4.74 2.24
C THR A 64 3.78 -3.95 1.46
N VAL A 65 3.19 -2.98 2.13
CA VAL A 65 2.21 -2.10 1.50
C VAL A 65 2.99 -1.13 0.63
N ASN A 66 3.04 -1.40 -0.67
CA ASN A 66 3.66 -0.49 -1.63
C ASN A 66 2.65 0.59 -2.03
N VAL A 67 2.66 1.69 -1.29
CA VAL A 67 1.90 2.89 -1.58
C VAL A 67 2.87 3.96 -2.06
N THR A 68 2.64 4.47 -3.25
CA THR A 68 3.54 5.44 -3.89
C THR A 68 2.94 6.83 -3.92
N THR A 69 1.61 6.92 -4.17
CA THR A 69 0.89 8.18 -4.32
C THR A 69 -0.01 8.48 -3.13
N TYR A 70 -0.35 9.76 -2.98
CA TYR A 70 -1.30 10.20 -1.95
C TYR A 70 -2.70 9.58 -2.17
N GLN A 71 -3.12 9.39 -3.42
CA GLN A 71 -4.40 8.73 -3.72
C GLN A 71 -4.42 7.30 -3.20
N GLU A 72 -3.42 6.48 -3.53
CA GLU A 72 -3.31 5.09 -3.06
C GLU A 72 -3.31 5.01 -1.52
N LEU A 73 -2.57 5.94 -0.87
CA LEU A 73 -2.55 6.05 0.58
C LEU A 73 -3.95 6.33 1.16
N THR A 74 -4.66 7.26 0.53
CA THR A 74 -5.99 7.69 0.98
C THR A 74 -7.02 6.57 0.84
N GLU A 75 -6.96 5.80 -0.25
CA GLU A 75 -7.82 4.64 -0.47
C GLU A 75 -7.60 3.58 0.61
N LEU A 76 -6.33 3.23 0.87
CA LEU A 76 -5.96 2.29 1.92
C LEU A 76 -6.35 2.76 3.32
N TRP A 77 -6.16 4.07 3.60
CA TRP A 77 -6.59 4.68 4.84
C TRP A 77 -8.10 4.59 5.03
N LEU A 78 -8.90 4.85 3.99
CA LEU A 78 -10.35 4.77 4.02
C LEU A 78 -10.87 3.36 4.29
N GLU A 79 -10.23 2.33 3.76
CA GLU A 79 -10.56 0.92 4.03
C GLU A 79 -10.47 0.60 5.53
N ASN A 80 -9.45 1.14 6.21
CA ASN A 80 -9.29 0.95 7.65
C ASN A 80 -10.20 1.89 8.46
N TYR A 81 -10.32 3.15 8.03
CA TYR A 81 -11.07 4.17 8.73
C TYR A 81 -12.57 3.87 8.80
N CYS A 82 -13.14 3.20 7.79
CA CYS A 82 -14.57 2.86 7.76
C CYS A 82 -15.00 1.97 8.94
N HIS A 83 -14.09 1.19 9.52
CA HIS A 83 -14.37 0.32 10.66
C HIS A 83 -14.28 1.03 12.02
N THR A 84 -13.75 2.25 12.05
CA THR A 84 -13.48 2.98 13.31
C THR A 84 -14.46 4.12 13.58
N VAL A 85 -15.32 4.47 12.63
CA VAL A 85 -16.21 5.64 12.72
C VAL A 85 -17.64 5.35 12.32
N LYS A 86 -18.56 6.22 12.76
CA LYS A 86 -19.96 6.17 12.35
C LYS A 86 -20.11 6.46 10.86
N HIS A 87 -21.13 5.88 10.24
CA HIS A 87 -21.39 6.03 8.80
C HIS A 87 -21.49 7.48 8.32
N SER A 88 -22.16 8.36 9.08
CA SER A 88 -22.25 9.78 8.76
C SER A 88 -20.90 10.49 8.73
N THR A 89 -20.01 10.16 9.68
CA THR A 89 -18.64 10.69 9.72
C THR A 89 -17.83 10.21 8.53
N LEU A 90 -17.99 8.94 8.14
CA LEU A 90 -17.33 8.37 6.97
C LEU A 90 -17.75 9.07 5.68
N ILE A 91 -19.06 9.32 5.50
CA ILE A 91 -19.56 10.05 4.33
C ILE A 91 -18.94 11.44 4.25
N GLY A 92 -18.93 12.19 5.37
CA GLY A 92 -18.29 13.51 5.43
C GLY A 92 -16.80 13.47 5.07
N ALA A 93 -16.06 12.50 5.61
CA ALA A 93 -14.66 12.31 5.28
C ALA A 93 -14.45 11.99 3.78
N LYS A 94 -15.23 11.06 3.22
CA LYS A 94 -15.15 10.70 1.79
C LYS A 94 -15.44 11.91 0.88
N ASN A 95 -16.45 12.71 1.21
CA ASN A 95 -16.78 13.90 0.45
C ASN A 95 -15.66 14.95 0.50
N ASN A 96 -15.10 15.21 1.67
CA ASN A 96 -13.97 16.13 1.82
C ASN A 96 -12.72 15.66 1.08
N ILE A 97 -12.42 14.38 1.15
CA ILE A 97 -11.32 13.77 0.41
C ILE A 97 -11.51 13.96 -1.09
N LYS A 98 -12.66 13.52 -1.62
CA LYS A 98 -12.95 13.58 -3.06
C LYS A 98 -12.98 15.02 -3.61
N LYS A 99 -13.53 15.96 -2.83
CA LYS A 99 -13.76 17.33 -3.31
C LYS A 99 -12.54 18.24 -3.12
N TYR A 100 -11.72 18.01 -2.10
CA TYR A 100 -10.65 18.94 -1.73
C TYR A 100 -9.27 18.29 -1.65
N LEU A 101 -9.11 17.11 -1.03
CA LEU A 101 -7.79 16.52 -0.79
C LEU A 101 -7.22 15.84 -2.04
N LEU A 102 -8.02 15.04 -2.75
CA LEU A 102 -7.55 14.36 -3.97
C LEU A 102 -7.22 15.34 -5.10
N PRO A 103 -8.03 16.38 -5.38
CA PRO A 103 -7.65 17.38 -6.37
C PRO A 103 -6.37 18.16 -6.02
N ALA A 104 -6.09 18.34 -4.71
CA ALA A 104 -4.92 19.06 -4.25
C ALA A 104 -3.64 18.18 -4.21
N PHE A 105 -3.76 16.93 -3.79
CA PHE A 105 -2.60 16.09 -3.45
C PHE A 105 -2.59 14.72 -4.12
N GLY A 106 -3.67 14.27 -4.75
CA GLY A 106 -3.87 12.90 -5.23
C GLY A 106 -2.72 12.35 -6.06
N ASP A 107 -2.24 13.13 -7.02
CA ASP A 107 -1.18 12.74 -7.95
C ASP A 107 0.25 12.88 -7.36
N TYR A 108 0.38 13.49 -6.18
CA TYR A 108 1.69 13.63 -5.55
C TYR A 108 2.24 12.29 -5.08
N LYS A 109 3.49 12.03 -5.38
CA LYS A 109 4.24 10.96 -4.72
C LYS A 109 4.47 11.32 -3.26
N LEU A 110 4.34 10.37 -2.37
CA LEU A 110 4.44 10.60 -0.93
C LEU A 110 5.80 11.17 -0.50
N ASP A 111 6.88 10.75 -1.16
CA ASP A 111 8.24 11.25 -0.93
C ASP A 111 8.44 12.72 -1.37
N LYS A 112 7.53 13.25 -2.21
CA LYS A 112 7.56 14.65 -2.71
C LYS A 112 6.56 15.55 -1.99
N LEU A 113 5.68 15.00 -1.18
CA LEU A 113 4.69 15.77 -0.44
C LEU A 113 5.31 16.35 0.85
N THR A 114 5.95 17.51 0.70
CA THR A 114 6.66 18.19 1.79
C THR A 114 5.74 19.11 2.61
N PRO A 115 6.08 19.42 3.88
CA PRO A 115 5.30 20.34 4.71
C PRO A 115 5.02 21.71 4.07
N PRO A 116 5.96 22.36 3.34
CA PRO A 116 5.68 23.61 2.65
C PRO A 116 4.58 23.51 1.60
N ILE A 117 4.52 22.41 0.83
CA ILE A 117 3.46 22.18 -0.16
C ILE A 117 2.10 22.07 0.52
N ILE A 118 2.03 21.33 1.62
CA ILE A 118 0.79 21.19 2.40
C ILE A 118 0.37 22.55 2.97
N GLN A 119 1.31 23.30 3.56
CA GLN A 119 1.02 24.62 4.13
C GLN A 119 0.54 25.62 3.07
N HIS A 120 1.17 25.60 1.89
CA HIS A 120 0.72 26.43 0.76
C HIS A 120 -0.74 26.15 0.40
N GLN A 121 -1.11 24.88 0.30
CA GLN A 121 -2.48 24.50 -0.03
C GLN A 121 -3.49 24.89 1.08
N VAL A 122 -3.12 24.75 2.35
CA VAL A 122 -3.95 25.19 3.47
C VAL A 122 -4.17 26.70 3.42
N ASN A 123 -3.12 27.47 3.12
CA ASN A 123 -3.21 28.92 2.96
C ASN A 123 -4.12 29.28 1.78
N GLN A 124 -4.05 28.55 0.67
CA GLN A 124 -4.91 28.77 -0.48
C GLN A 124 -6.39 28.52 -0.12
N TRP A 125 -6.72 27.45 0.60
CA TRP A 125 -8.09 27.22 1.06
C TRP A 125 -8.59 28.31 2.01
N ALA A 126 -7.69 28.86 2.86
CA ALA A 126 -8.04 29.98 3.73
C ALA A 126 -8.31 31.27 2.95
N ILE A 127 -7.51 31.55 1.91
CA ILE A 127 -7.73 32.70 1.01
C ILE A 127 -9.03 32.54 0.25
N ASP A 128 -9.28 31.39 -0.35
CA ASP A 128 -10.48 31.12 -1.14
C ASP A 128 -11.74 31.34 -0.29
N TYR A 129 -11.73 30.91 0.96
CA TYR A 129 -12.87 31.11 1.85
C TYR A 129 -12.97 32.55 2.37
N ASN A 130 -11.90 33.08 2.97
CA ASN A 130 -11.96 34.36 3.70
C ASN A 130 -12.01 35.58 2.78
N GLN A 131 -11.39 35.51 1.60
CA GLN A 131 -11.33 36.64 0.66
C GLN A 131 -12.32 36.53 -0.48
N LEU A 132 -12.54 35.33 -1.02
CA LEU A 132 -13.39 35.12 -2.18
C LEU A 132 -14.79 34.60 -1.82
N GLY A 133 -15.04 34.25 -0.58
CA GLY A 133 -16.31 33.64 -0.11
C GLY A 133 -16.59 32.28 -0.77
N LYS A 134 -15.55 31.64 -1.31
CA LYS A 134 -15.64 30.37 -2.04
C LYS A 134 -14.91 29.28 -1.25
N GLY A 135 -15.25 28.02 -1.54
CA GLY A 135 -14.57 26.90 -0.93
C GLY A 135 -15.23 26.38 0.34
N TYR A 136 -14.45 25.77 1.22
CA TYR A 136 -14.93 25.08 2.40
C TYR A 136 -14.66 25.87 3.65
N GLN A 137 -15.71 26.31 4.34
CA GLN A 137 -15.64 27.14 5.55
C GLN A 137 -14.74 26.55 6.65
N GLN A 138 -14.75 25.23 6.79
CA GLN A 138 -14.00 24.55 7.84
C GLN A 138 -12.70 23.97 7.28
N TYR A 139 -11.91 24.74 6.53
CA TYR A 139 -10.64 24.29 5.92
C TYR A 139 -9.66 23.71 6.95
N ASN A 140 -9.75 24.09 8.22
CA ASN A 140 -8.99 23.47 9.31
C ASN A 140 -9.31 21.97 9.46
N GLN A 141 -10.55 21.54 9.17
CA GLN A 141 -10.92 20.13 9.20
C GLN A 141 -10.27 19.36 8.04
N LEU A 142 -10.06 20.02 6.88
CA LEU A 142 -9.33 19.43 5.77
C LEU A 142 -7.87 19.17 6.16
N HIS A 143 -7.24 20.14 6.83
CA HIS A 143 -5.88 19.96 7.36
C HIS A 143 -5.80 18.84 8.39
N ALA A 144 -6.75 18.79 9.34
CA ALA A 144 -6.80 17.74 10.35
C ALA A 144 -7.01 16.34 9.72
N LEU A 145 -7.84 16.25 8.67
CA LEU A 145 -8.07 15.02 7.94
C LEU A 145 -6.81 14.58 7.18
N ASN A 146 -6.14 15.52 6.50
CA ASN A 146 -4.88 15.28 5.82
C ASN A 146 -3.79 14.78 6.80
N LYS A 147 -3.67 15.42 7.98
CA LYS A 147 -2.74 14.99 9.03
C LYS A 147 -2.99 13.54 9.46
N ARG A 148 -4.25 13.11 9.59
CA ARG A 148 -4.59 11.71 9.94
C ARG A 148 -4.15 10.73 8.85
N ILE A 149 -4.38 11.07 7.57
CA ILE A 149 -3.97 10.25 6.42
C ILE A 149 -2.44 10.11 6.39
N LEU A 150 -1.70 11.21 6.54
CA LEU A 150 -0.23 11.20 6.54
C LEU A 150 0.35 10.48 7.76
N SER A 151 -0.26 10.65 8.95
CA SER A 151 0.14 9.89 10.14
C SER A 151 -0.02 8.37 9.95
N TYR A 152 -1.00 7.96 9.17
CA TYR A 152 -1.16 6.55 8.79
C TYR A 152 -0.01 6.07 7.90
N ALA A 153 0.46 6.90 6.95
CA ALA A 153 1.63 6.57 6.14
C ALA A 153 2.91 6.39 6.98
N VAL A 154 3.08 7.22 8.02
CA VAL A 154 4.18 7.07 8.99
C VAL A 154 4.05 5.74 9.75
N SER A 155 2.84 5.38 10.20
CA SER A 155 2.60 4.10 10.89
C SER A 155 2.86 2.87 10.01
N LEU A 156 2.69 3.01 8.70
CA LEU A 156 3.02 1.98 7.70
C LEU A 156 4.51 1.98 7.30
N GLN A 157 5.30 2.91 7.84
CA GLN A 157 6.71 3.11 7.48
C GLN A 157 6.94 3.41 5.98
N VAL A 158 5.94 3.97 5.31
CA VAL A 158 6.01 4.39 3.91
C VAL A 158 6.73 5.74 3.78
N ILE A 159 6.57 6.61 4.78
CA ILE A 159 7.29 7.90 4.90
C ILE A 159 7.94 8.00 6.28
N ALA A 160 9.03 8.78 6.36
CA ALA A 160 9.67 9.11 7.63
C ALA A 160 8.79 10.08 8.45
N SER A 161 8.92 10.01 9.78
CA SER A 161 8.24 10.90 10.73
C SER A 161 8.84 12.31 10.71
#